data_11bf91b9c4eebf00b44d23dbf1ff415a
#
_entry.id   11bf91b9c4eebf00b44d23dbf1ff415a
#
_cell.length_a   1.000
_cell.length_b   1.000
_cell.length_c   1.000
_cell.angle_alpha   90.00
_cell.angle_beta   90.00
_cell.angle_gamma   90.00
#
_symmetry.space_group_name_H-M   'P 1'
#
loop_
_entity.id
_entity.type
_entity.pdbx_description
1 polymer ?
#
loop_
_entity_poly.entity_id
_entity_poly.type
_entity_poly.pdbx_seq_one_letter_code
_entity_poly.pdbx_strand_id
1 'polypeptide(L)'
;MLFSEEINTFLAIVRSGSLLQAAEIVSTTQSTVSYRIQSLERRIGHPLVRRSRGARGITLTSEGERFLDIAERWKMLEIEAEQLRANQERHLAVGAVDAVAINVLPPFVAALCDETPPVHLHMESSVFFQLANRVASGHLDVAFTLSPSEHIDLVSKKIREYPMFVVCASASNTSLPEALDMSDLELSREIYLPWSAQFDLWRSRRGLSRHVNWVEKAHMLAPMLRNGAWAIVPSFLTTRLAKETGCTSHRITRSAPDPLSLYMILRKRSSDATVRQQQLVEMALAALE
;
A
#
# COMPACT_ATOMS: atom_id res chain seq x y z
N MET A 1 2.05 -16.68 -30.71
CA MET A 1 2.23 -15.33 -30.20
C MET A 1 1.09 -15.02 -29.25
N LEU A 2 1.43 -14.75 -28.04
CA LEU A 2 0.54 -14.81 -26.89
C LEU A 2 -0.05 -13.43 -26.64
N PHE A 3 -1.31 -13.28 -26.63
CA PHE A 3 -2.23 -12.34 -25.96
C PHE A 3 -1.74 -10.92 -25.56
N SER A 4 -0.45 -10.55 -25.73
CA SER A 4 0.10 -9.30 -25.17
C SER A 4 -0.67 -8.05 -25.62
N GLU A 5 -1.03 -7.95 -26.90
CA GLU A 5 -1.77 -6.81 -27.40
C GLU A 5 -3.21 -6.78 -26.90
N GLU A 6 -3.88 -7.93 -26.83
CA GLU A 6 -5.23 -8.05 -26.29
C GLU A 6 -5.26 -7.74 -24.79
N ILE A 7 -4.27 -8.26 -24.02
CA ILE A 7 -4.15 -8.00 -22.58
C ILE A 7 -3.85 -6.51 -22.32
N ASN A 8 -2.91 -5.91 -23.05
CA ASN A 8 -2.61 -4.49 -22.95
C ASN A 8 -3.85 -3.64 -23.27
N THR A 9 -4.63 -4.05 -24.27
CA THR A 9 -5.89 -3.39 -24.63
C THR A 9 -6.93 -3.52 -23.51
N PHE A 10 -7.07 -4.70 -22.90
CA PHE A 10 -7.95 -4.91 -21.76
C PHE A 10 -7.56 -4.03 -20.56
N LEU A 11 -6.28 -3.99 -20.19
CA LEU A 11 -5.77 -3.12 -19.12
C LEU A 11 -5.98 -1.63 -19.41
N ALA A 12 -5.84 -1.20 -20.68
CA ALA A 12 -6.13 0.17 -21.09
C ALA A 12 -7.62 0.50 -20.94
N ILE A 13 -8.52 -0.43 -21.29
CA ILE A 13 -9.96 -0.27 -21.09
C ILE A 13 -10.31 -0.15 -19.60
N VAL A 14 -9.71 -0.99 -18.75
CA VAL A 14 -9.93 -0.93 -17.29
C VAL A 14 -9.50 0.42 -16.71
N ARG A 15 -8.34 0.94 -17.12
CA ARG A 15 -7.81 2.22 -16.65
C ARG A 15 -8.63 3.43 -17.11
N SER A 16 -9.11 3.39 -18.36
CA SER A 16 -9.80 4.54 -18.98
C SER A 16 -11.32 4.51 -18.84
N GLY A 17 -11.92 3.33 -18.63
CA GLY A 17 -13.37 3.14 -18.66
C GLY A 17 -14.02 3.38 -20.03
N SER A 18 -13.22 3.53 -21.12
CA SER A 18 -13.68 3.91 -22.44
C SER A 18 -12.86 3.25 -23.55
N LEU A 19 -13.54 2.71 -24.59
CA LEU A 19 -12.86 2.16 -25.77
C LEU A 19 -12.09 3.24 -26.56
N LEU A 20 -12.60 4.46 -26.58
CA LEU A 20 -11.95 5.56 -27.30
C LEU A 20 -10.66 5.98 -26.61
N GLN A 21 -10.71 6.21 -25.30
CA GLN A 21 -9.51 6.56 -24.52
C GLN A 21 -8.51 5.40 -24.47
N ALA A 22 -8.98 4.16 -24.37
CA ALA A 22 -8.11 2.99 -24.45
C ALA A 22 -7.37 2.93 -25.80
N ALA A 23 -8.02 3.33 -26.90
CA ALA A 23 -7.39 3.39 -28.23
C ALA A 23 -6.24 4.40 -28.28
N GLU A 24 -6.40 5.54 -27.62
CA GLU A 24 -5.33 6.55 -27.47
C GLU A 24 -4.16 6.00 -26.65
N ILE A 25 -4.46 5.32 -25.50
CA ILE A 25 -3.42 4.72 -24.63
C ILE A 25 -2.58 3.68 -25.36
N VAL A 26 -3.21 2.81 -26.16
CA VAL A 26 -2.49 1.75 -26.90
C VAL A 26 -2.14 2.15 -28.34
N SER A 27 -2.21 3.44 -28.67
CA SER A 27 -1.84 4.02 -29.96
C SER A 27 -2.47 3.29 -31.16
N THR A 28 -3.78 3.05 -31.11
CA THR A 28 -4.52 2.35 -32.17
C THR A 28 -5.92 2.96 -32.41
N THR A 29 -6.74 2.34 -33.25
CA THR A 29 -8.11 2.78 -33.49
C THR A 29 -9.10 2.13 -32.53
N GLN A 30 -10.25 2.80 -32.27
CA GLN A 30 -11.33 2.24 -31.46
C GLN A 30 -11.85 0.90 -32.01
N SER A 31 -11.89 0.73 -33.34
CA SER A 31 -12.30 -0.51 -34.00
C SER A 31 -11.32 -1.64 -33.68
N THR A 32 -10.00 -1.36 -33.67
CA THR A 32 -8.97 -2.33 -33.29
C THR A 32 -9.09 -2.72 -31.82
N VAL A 33 -9.33 -1.76 -30.92
CA VAL A 33 -9.58 -2.02 -29.49
C VAL A 33 -10.81 -2.92 -29.33
N SER A 34 -11.91 -2.60 -30.04
CA SER A 34 -13.13 -3.43 -30.00
C SER A 34 -12.91 -4.84 -30.54
N TYR A 35 -12.11 -5.00 -31.56
CA TYR A 35 -11.73 -6.31 -32.11
C TYR A 35 -10.85 -7.10 -31.12
N ARG A 36 -9.82 -6.47 -30.56
CA ARG A 36 -8.90 -7.10 -29.60
C ARG A 36 -9.61 -7.59 -28.35
N ILE A 37 -10.51 -6.77 -27.76
CA ILE A 37 -11.25 -7.21 -26.58
C ILE A 37 -12.20 -8.37 -26.90
N GLN A 38 -12.91 -8.35 -28.03
CA GLN A 38 -13.75 -9.48 -28.45
C GLN A 38 -12.94 -10.74 -28.76
N SER A 39 -11.72 -10.59 -29.31
CA SER A 39 -10.80 -11.69 -29.52
C SER A 39 -10.40 -12.33 -28.19
N LEU A 40 -10.04 -11.51 -27.20
CA LEU A 40 -9.70 -11.97 -25.86
C LEU A 40 -10.87 -12.70 -25.19
N GLU A 41 -12.07 -12.11 -25.19
CA GLU A 41 -13.28 -12.69 -24.62
C GLU A 41 -13.64 -14.06 -25.25
N ARG A 42 -13.54 -14.16 -26.57
CA ARG A 42 -13.74 -15.46 -27.26
C ARG A 42 -12.74 -16.52 -26.84
N ARG A 43 -11.51 -16.15 -26.59
CA ARG A 43 -10.44 -17.09 -26.17
C ARG A 43 -10.57 -17.49 -24.70
N ILE A 44 -11.01 -16.56 -23.85
CA ILE A 44 -11.29 -16.83 -22.42
C ILE A 44 -12.61 -17.60 -22.28
N GLY A 45 -13.52 -17.47 -23.24
CA GLY A 45 -14.84 -18.11 -23.22
C GLY A 45 -15.90 -17.31 -22.45
N HIS A 46 -15.56 -16.15 -21.94
CA HIS A 46 -16.43 -15.30 -21.13
C HIS A 46 -16.28 -13.82 -21.50
N PRO A 47 -17.37 -13.02 -21.43
CA PRO A 47 -17.28 -11.59 -21.55
C PRO A 47 -16.55 -11.00 -20.33
N LEU A 48 -15.56 -10.15 -20.57
CA LEU A 48 -14.74 -9.50 -19.51
C LEU A 48 -15.22 -8.09 -19.23
N VAL A 49 -15.83 -7.45 -20.22
CA VAL A 49 -16.34 -6.09 -20.12
C VAL A 49 -17.80 -6.00 -20.54
N ARG A 50 -18.53 -5.06 -19.97
CA ARG A 50 -19.90 -4.73 -20.36
C ARG A 50 -20.08 -3.24 -20.54
N ARG A 51 -20.91 -2.85 -21.51
CA ARG A 51 -21.32 -1.45 -21.68
C ARG A 51 -22.45 -1.15 -20.69
N SER A 52 -22.29 -0.11 -19.89
CA SER A 52 -23.36 0.36 -19.02
C SER A 52 -24.44 1.06 -19.85
N ARG A 53 -25.71 0.63 -19.74
CA ARG A 53 -26.86 1.32 -20.35
C ARG A 53 -27.08 2.63 -19.61
N GLY A 54 -26.91 3.77 -20.31
CA GLY A 54 -27.17 5.11 -19.77
C GLY A 54 -25.98 5.86 -19.16
N ALA A 55 -24.86 5.23 -18.89
CA ALA A 55 -23.59 5.88 -18.53
C ALA A 55 -22.58 5.72 -19.68
N ARG A 56 -21.83 6.79 -19.99
CA ARG A 56 -20.74 6.74 -21.00
C ARG A 56 -19.53 5.99 -20.42
N GLY A 57 -19.67 4.69 -20.10
CA GLY A 57 -18.57 3.96 -19.52
C GLY A 57 -18.64 2.46 -19.72
N ILE A 58 -17.49 1.82 -19.62
CA ILE A 58 -17.33 0.36 -19.62
C ILE A 58 -17.03 -0.06 -18.18
N THR A 59 -17.67 -1.14 -17.74
CA THR A 59 -17.43 -1.76 -16.45
C THR A 59 -16.99 -3.21 -16.64
N LEU A 60 -16.27 -3.76 -15.68
CA LEU A 60 -15.92 -5.18 -15.68
C LEU A 60 -17.13 -6.07 -15.38
N THR A 61 -17.07 -7.30 -15.86
CA THR A 61 -17.91 -8.41 -15.39
C THR A 61 -17.23 -9.04 -14.18
N SER A 62 -17.87 -9.99 -13.49
CA SER A 62 -17.24 -10.83 -12.45
C SER A 62 -16.03 -11.59 -12.97
N GLU A 63 -16.13 -12.10 -14.20
CA GLU A 63 -15.02 -12.76 -14.89
C GLU A 63 -13.92 -11.77 -15.28
N GLY A 64 -14.29 -10.54 -15.65
CA GLY A 64 -13.35 -9.45 -15.93
C GLY A 64 -12.55 -9.03 -14.70
N GLU A 65 -13.18 -8.96 -13.53
CA GLU A 65 -12.48 -8.69 -12.25
C GLU A 65 -11.47 -9.79 -11.90
N ARG A 66 -11.86 -11.05 -12.08
CA ARG A 66 -10.93 -12.19 -11.89
C ARG A 66 -9.79 -12.18 -12.91
N PHE A 67 -10.10 -11.84 -14.15
CA PHE A 67 -9.11 -11.80 -15.22
C PHE A 67 -8.14 -10.61 -15.05
N LEU A 68 -8.53 -9.55 -14.38
CA LEU A 68 -7.68 -8.39 -14.13
C LEU A 68 -6.39 -8.79 -13.39
N ASP A 69 -6.51 -9.58 -12.34
CA ASP A 69 -5.33 -10.08 -11.59
C ASP A 69 -4.39 -10.90 -12.50
N ILE A 70 -4.97 -11.70 -13.41
CA ILE A 70 -4.21 -12.51 -14.37
C ILE A 70 -3.52 -11.62 -15.40
N ALA A 71 -4.23 -10.60 -15.92
CA ALA A 71 -3.73 -9.67 -16.93
C ALA A 71 -2.56 -8.81 -16.38
N GLU A 72 -2.67 -8.37 -15.13
CA GLU A 72 -1.60 -7.63 -14.45
C GLU A 72 -0.37 -8.51 -14.25
N ARG A 73 -0.55 -9.75 -13.82
CA ARG A 73 0.57 -10.72 -13.69
C ARG A 73 1.25 -10.98 -15.03
N TRP A 74 0.45 -11.15 -16.09
CA TRP A 74 1.01 -11.32 -17.42
C TRP A 74 1.88 -10.15 -17.83
N LYS A 75 1.42 -8.91 -17.58
CA LYS A 75 2.18 -7.70 -17.90
C LYS A 75 3.51 -7.65 -17.15
N MET A 76 3.53 -8.07 -15.89
CA MET A 76 4.77 -8.13 -15.11
C MET A 76 5.75 -9.18 -15.66
N LEU A 77 5.25 -10.37 -16.04
CA LEU A 77 6.08 -11.40 -16.67
C LEU A 77 6.64 -10.95 -18.03
N GLU A 78 5.88 -10.15 -18.79
CA GLU A 78 6.36 -9.55 -20.06
C GLU A 78 7.51 -8.59 -19.78
N ILE A 79 7.38 -7.73 -18.77
CA ILE A 79 8.45 -6.82 -18.32
C ILE A 79 9.68 -7.61 -17.85
N GLU A 80 9.51 -8.66 -17.04
CA GLU A 80 10.61 -9.54 -16.63
C GLU A 80 11.33 -10.18 -17.83
N ALA A 81 10.56 -10.64 -18.81
CA ALA A 81 11.13 -11.24 -20.02
C ALA A 81 11.88 -10.21 -20.90
N GLU A 82 11.41 -8.96 -20.95
CA GLU A 82 12.10 -7.86 -21.62
C GLU A 82 13.40 -7.51 -20.89
N GLN A 83 13.42 -7.52 -19.57
CA GLN A 83 14.59 -7.30 -18.72
C GLN A 83 15.68 -8.37 -18.94
N LEU A 84 15.30 -9.63 -19.16
CA LEU A 84 16.25 -10.68 -19.55
C LEU A 84 16.98 -10.38 -20.87
N ARG A 85 16.33 -9.64 -21.77
CA ARG A 85 16.96 -9.18 -23.03
C ARG A 85 17.89 -8.00 -22.82
N ALA A 86 17.57 -7.11 -21.90
CA ALA A 86 18.32 -5.88 -21.62
C ALA A 86 19.62 -6.10 -20.81
N ASN A 87 19.85 -7.30 -20.34
CA ASN A 87 21.09 -7.88 -19.77
C ASN A 87 21.80 -7.09 -18.64
N GLN A 88 21.22 -6.08 -17.98
CA GLN A 88 21.89 -5.39 -16.84
C GLN A 88 20.99 -4.52 -15.95
N GLU A 89 19.71 -4.40 -16.15
CA GLU A 89 18.91 -3.48 -15.34
C GLU A 89 18.54 -4.09 -13.99
N ARG A 90 19.03 -3.46 -12.92
CA ARG A 90 18.64 -3.78 -11.53
C ARG A 90 17.24 -3.23 -11.31
N HIS A 91 16.24 -4.10 -11.21
CA HIS A 91 14.85 -3.72 -10.96
C HIS A 91 14.43 -4.18 -9.58
N LEU A 92 13.64 -3.36 -8.87
CA LEU A 92 13.07 -3.70 -7.58
C LEU A 92 11.64 -3.15 -7.48
N ALA A 93 10.66 -4.04 -7.26
CA ALA A 93 9.26 -3.70 -7.04
C ALA A 93 8.93 -3.79 -5.55
N VAL A 94 8.60 -2.64 -4.95
CA VAL A 94 8.37 -2.48 -3.52
C VAL A 94 6.95 -2.04 -3.25
N GLY A 95 6.24 -2.78 -2.39
CA GLY A 95 4.93 -2.40 -1.89
C GLY A 95 4.99 -1.93 -0.44
N ALA A 96 4.12 -1.02 -0.04
CA ALA A 96 3.99 -0.67 1.37
C ALA A 96 2.58 -0.19 1.71
N VAL A 97 2.18 -0.37 2.97
CA VAL A 97 0.97 0.32 3.47
C VAL A 97 1.25 1.83 3.54
N ASP A 98 0.22 2.63 3.30
CA ASP A 98 0.30 4.10 3.17
C ASP A 98 1.15 4.79 4.26
N ALA A 99 0.87 4.48 5.52
CA ALA A 99 1.60 5.08 6.65
C ALA A 99 3.11 4.80 6.62
N VAL A 100 3.49 3.60 6.18
CA VAL A 100 4.88 3.15 6.09
C VAL A 100 5.55 3.77 4.86
N ALA A 101 4.89 3.74 3.69
CA ALA A 101 5.41 4.29 2.45
C ALA A 101 5.84 5.76 2.60
N ILE A 102 4.99 6.55 3.28
CA ILE A 102 5.19 8.00 3.39
C ILE A 102 6.15 8.37 4.54
N ASN A 103 6.13 7.64 5.66
CA ASN A 103 6.80 8.11 6.88
C ASN A 103 8.03 7.28 7.27
N VAL A 104 8.16 6.05 6.78
CA VAL A 104 9.24 5.15 7.16
C VAL A 104 10.18 4.89 5.99
N LEU A 105 9.68 4.65 4.78
CA LEU A 105 10.50 4.26 3.64
C LEU A 105 11.27 5.37 2.90
N PRO A 106 11.08 6.69 3.11
CA PRO A 106 11.86 7.67 2.36
C PRO A 106 13.39 7.47 2.43
N PRO A 107 14.02 7.17 3.58
CA PRO A 107 15.46 6.89 3.63
C PRO A 107 15.86 5.62 2.85
N PHE A 108 15.04 4.56 2.91
CA PHE A 108 15.22 3.33 2.13
C PHE A 108 15.19 3.61 0.62
N VAL A 109 14.22 4.40 0.18
CA VAL A 109 14.10 4.80 -1.25
C VAL A 109 15.30 5.63 -1.67
N ALA A 110 15.73 6.60 -0.86
CA ALA A 110 16.90 7.42 -1.13
C ALA A 110 18.16 6.56 -1.32
N ALA A 111 18.39 5.60 -0.41
CA ALA A 111 19.54 4.69 -0.51
C ALA A 111 19.53 3.87 -1.81
N LEU A 112 18.36 3.44 -2.30
CA LEU A 112 18.25 2.73 -3.57
C LEU A 112 18.47 3.64 -4.78
N CYS A 113 18.04 4.90 -4.71
CA CYS A 113 18.24 5.88 -5.78
C CYS A 113 19.71 6.30 -5.93
N ASP A 114 20.48 6.25 -4.85
CA ASP A 114 21.90 6.60 -4.84
C ASP A 114 22.81 5.45 -5.33
N GLU A 115 22.24 4.27 -5.61
CA GLU A 115 22.98 3.09 -6.04
C GLU A 115 23.62 3.22 -7.43
N THR A 116 24.81 2.62 -7.59
CA THR A 116 25.54 2.54 -8.84
C THR A 116 25.93 1.08 -9.15
N PRO A 117 25.46 0.50 -10.27
CA PRO A 117 24.62 1.07 -11.32
C PRO A 117 23.17 1.33 -10.82
N PRO A 118 22.41 2.21 -11.51
CA PRO A 118 21.05 2.61 -11.09
C PRO A 118 20.11 1.44 -10.87
N VAL A 119 19.20 1.59 -9.90
CA VAL A 119 18.09 0.65 -9.64
C VAL A 119 16.81 1.23 -10.22
N HIS A 120 16.14 0.48 -11.10
CA HIS A 120 14.79 0.82 -11.55
C HIS A 120 13.77 0.43 -10.47
N LEU A 121 13.37 1.43 -9.68
CA LEU A 121 12.48 1.23 -8.54
C LEU A 121 11.02 1.43 -8.97
N HIS A 122 10.19 0.41 -8.75
CA HIS A 122 8.74 0.52 -8.79
C HIS A 122 8.19 0.54 -7.36
N MET A 123 7.44 1.61 -7.01
CA MET A 123 6.83 1.76 -5.69
C MET A 123 5.31 1.78 -5.80
N GLU A 124 4.63 0.99 -4.95
CA GLU A 124 3.18 1.06 -4.84
C GLU A 124 2.71 1.07 -3.39
N SER A 125 1.56 1.69 -3.15
CA SER A 125 0.90 1.65 -1.86
C SER A 125 -0.47 0.99 -1.97
N SER A 126 -0.74 0.06 -1.05
CA SER A 126 -2.02 -0.65 -1.01
C SER A 126 -2.33 -1.16 0.40
N VAL A 127 -3.48 -1.80 0.57
CA VAL A 127 -3.84 -2.46 1.83
C VAL A 127 -3.06 -3.77 2.00
N PHE A 128 -2.84 -4.15 3.25
CA PHE A 128 -2.04 -5.33 3.64
C PHE A 128 -2.34 -6.59 2.81
N PHE A 129 -3.61 -6.95 2.67
CA PHE A 129 -4.01 -8.18 1.99
C PHE A 129 -3.62 -8.18 0.50
N GLN A 130 -3.79 -7.06 -0.19
CA GLN A 130 -3.38 -6.93 -1.59
C GLN A 130 -1.87 -7.01 -1.74
N LEU A 131 -1.12 -6.33 -0.86
CA LEU A 131 0.35 -6.38 -0.88
C LEU A 131 0.88 -7.80 -0.69
N ALA A 132 0.35 -8.57 0.27
CA ALA A 132 0.75 -9.96 0.49
C ALA A 132 0.49 -10.83 -0.75
N ASN A 133 -0.68 -10.71 -1.38
CA ASN A 133 -1.00 -11.44 -2.60
C ASN A 133 -0.07 -11.04 -3.76
N ARG A 134 0.29 -9.75 -3.89
CA ARG A 134 1.18 -9.27 -4.95
C ARG A 134 2.62 -9.75 -4.75
N VAL A 135 3.08 -9.90 -3.51
CA VAL A 135 4.37 -10.56 -3.24
C VAL A 135 4.29 -12.05 -3.56
N ALA A 136 3.24 -12.75 -3.12
CA ALA A 136 3.08 -14.18 -3.39
C ALA A 136 3.03 -14.49 -4.90
N SER A 137 2.37 -13.64 -5.67
CA SER A 137 2.24 -13.77 -7.13
C SER A 137 3.45 -13.26 -7.92
N GLY A 138 4.43 -12.61 -7.27
CA GLY A 138 5.63 -12.10 -7.93
C GLY A 138 5.51 -10.72 -8.58
N HIS A 139 4.41 -10.00 -8.36
CA HIS A 139 4.27 -8.61 -8.79
C HIS A 139 5.12 -7.64 -7.98
N LEU A 140 5.37 -7.99 -6.73
CA LEU A 140 6.25 -7.28 -5.82
C LEU A 140 7.36 -8.21 -5.39
N ASP A 141 8.56 -7.67 -5.26
CA ASP A 141 9.70 -8.37 -4.72
C ASP A 141 9.67 -8.37 -3.19
N VAL A 142 9.21 -7.27 -2.62
CA VAL A 142 9.12 -7.05 -1.18
C VAL A 142 7.92 -6.17 -0.85
N ALA A 143 7.30 -6.40 0.31
CA ALA A 143 6.31 -5.48 0.87
C ALA A 143 6.60 -5.15 2.33
N PHE A 144 6.32 -3.89 2.72
CA PHE A 144 6.45 -3.39 4.08
C PHE A 144 5.06 -3.14 4.68
N THR A 145 4.76 -3.83 5.77
CA THR A 145 3.43 -3.89 6.36
C THR A 145 3.46 -3.78 7.88
N LEU A 146 2.29 -3.53 8.49
CA LEU A 146 2.14 -3.43 9.95
C LEU A 146 1.58 -4.71 10.59
N SER A 147 1.44 -5.76 9.80
CA SER A 147 1.02 -7.09 10.25
C SER A 147 1.79 -8.16 9.48
N PRO A 148 2.11 -9.31 10.09
CA PRO A 148 2.73 -10.43 9.39
C PRO A 148 1.73 -11.09 8.44
N SER A 149 2.23 -11.66 7.36
CA SER A 149 1.44 -12.50 6.46
C SER A 149 1.41 -13.94 6.93
N GLU A 150 0.24 -14.57 6.88
CA GLU A 150 0.05 -16.01 7.14
C GLU A 150 0.10 -16.84 5.86
N HIS A 151 0.36 -16.20 4.71
CA HIS A 151 0.42 -16.91 3.43
C HIS A 151 1.57 -17.93 3.41
N ILE A 152 1.27 -19.17 3.00
CA ILE A 152 2.19 -20.30 3.08
C ILE A 152 3.51 -20.08 2.30
N ASP A 153 3.46 -19.33 1.20
CA ASP A 153 4.62 -19.08 0.34
C ASP A 153 5.41 -17.82 0.73
N LEU A 154 5.01 -17.13 1.80
CA LEU A 154 5.63 -15.89 2.25
C LEU A 154 6.39 -16.09 3.56
N VAL A 155 7.40 -15.24 3.75
CA VAL A 155 8.12 -15.04 5.01
C VAL A 155 7.91 -13.60 5.45
N SER A 156 7.52 -13.43 6.71
CA SER A 156 7.42 -12.13 7.35
C SER A 156 8.56 -11.96 8.35
N LYS A 157 9.45 -10.99 8.10
CA LYS A 157 10.55 -10.63 8.99
C LYS A 157 10.19 -9.35 9.73
N LYS A 158 10.14 -9.39 11.06
CA LYS A 158 9.97 -8.17 11.86
C LYS A 158 11.23 -7.32 11.76
N ILE A 159 11.09 -6.05 11.35
CA ILE A 159 12.21 -5.12 11.13
C ILE A 159 12.37 -4.19 12.33
N ARG A 160 11.26 -3.60 12.79
CA ARG A 160 11.29 -2.59 13.84
C ARG A 160 9.97 -2.55 14.61
N GLU A 161 10.03 -2.02 15.83
CA GLU A 161 8.85 -1.69 16.63
C GLU A 161 8.78 -0.19 16.88
N TYR A 162 7.56 0.32 16.83
CA TYR A 162 7.28 1.74 17.04
C TYR A 162 6.32 1.89 18.22
N PRO A 163 6.75 2.49 19.33
CA PRO A 163 5.87 2.77 20.46
C PRO A 163 4.73 3.69 20.03
N MET A 164 3.58 3.53 20.68
CA MET A 164 2.36 4.28 20.39
C MET A 164 2.27 5.51 21.28
N PHE A 165 1.85 6.64 20.69
CA PHE A 165 1.69 7.93 21.33
C PHE A 165 0.29 8.46 21.11
N VAL A 166 -0.21 9.27 22.03
CA VAL A 166 -1.35 10.14 21.80
C VAL A 166 -0.83 11.42 21.15
N VAL A 167 -1.43 11.83 20.04
CA VAL A 167 -1.25 13.16 19.46
C VAL A 167 -2.51 13.98 19.71
N CYS A 168 -2.34 15.18 20.25
CA CYS A 168 -3.44 16.10 20.58
C CYS A 168 -3.31 17.40 19.80
N ALA A 169 -4.39 17.82 19.15
CA ALA A 169 -4.48 19.17 18.62
C ALA A 169 -4.61 20.15 19.78
N SER A 170 -3.84 21.23 19.77
CA SER A 170 -3.95 22.29 20.80
C SER A 170 -5.38 22.81 20.88
N ALA A 171 -6.01 22.64 22.03
CA ALA A 171 -7.16 23.43 22.42
C ALA A 171 -6.62 24.58 23.25
N SER A 172 -6.70 25.81 22.72
CA SER A 172 -6.35 27.09 23.37
C SER A 172 -5.59 26.99 24.69
N ASN A 173 -4.28 27.30 24.66
CA ASN A 173 -3.40 27.63 25.82
C ASN A 173 -3.24 26.61 26.97
N THR A 174 -3.67 25.37 26.87
CA THR A 174 -3.44 24.38 27.92
C THR A 174 -2.24 23.51 27.52
N SER A 175 -1.11 23.67 28.22
CA SER A 175 0.03 22.74 28.10
C SER A 175 -0.37 21.39 28.70
N LEU A 176 -0.50 20.37 27.87
CA LEU A 176 -0.71 19.01 28.33
C LEU A 176 0.61 18.40 28.86
N PRO A 177 0.55 17.51 29.88
CA PRO A 177 1.76 16.88 30.43
C PRO A 177 2.45 15.99 29.39
N GLU A 178 3.72 15.71 29.56
CA GLU A 178 4.52 14.84 28.67
C GLU A 178 3.91 13.42 28.55
N ALA A 179 3.23 12.97 29.59
CA ALA A 179 2.57 11.69 29.63
C ALA A 179 1.11 11.83 30.11
N LEU A 180 0.18 11.17 29.39
CA LEU A 180 -1.27 11.23 29.62
C LEU A 180 -1.83 9.87 30.04
N ASP A 181 -2.81 9.87 30.92
CA ASP A 181 -3.69 8.72 31.07
C ASP A 181 -4.84 8.83 30.08
N MET A 182 -5.34 7.69 29.58
CA MET A 182 -6.48 7.68 28.65
C MET A 182 -7.76 8.27 29.27
N SER A 183 -7.88 8.27 30.61
CA SER A 183 -8.96 8.91 31.34
C SER A 183 -8.94 10.44 31.29
N ASP A 184 -7.80 11.05 30.93
CA ASP A 184 -7.65 12.50 30.80
C ASP A 184 -8.18 13.02 29.46
N LEU A 185 -8.55 12.10 28.55
CA LEU A 185 -8.96 12.42 27.19
C LEU A 185 -10.47 12.35 27.02
N GLU A 186 -11.02 13.32 26.34
CA GLU A 186 -12.43 13.31 25.96
C GLU A 186 -12.66 12.36 24.78
N LEU A 187 -13.30 11.22 25.04
CA LEU A 187 -13.49 10.13 24.06
C LEU A 187 -14.26 10.57 22.82
N SER A 188 -15.15 11.55 22.94
CA SER A 188 -15.92 12.10 21.81
C SER A 188 -15.04 12.81 20.77
N ARG A 189 -13.80 13.18 21.13
CA ARG A 189 -12.83 13.87 20.27
C ARG A 189 -11.77 12.96 19.67
N GLU A 190 -11.88 11.66 19.90
CA GLU A 190 -10.97 10.70 19.28
C GLU A 190 -11.14 10.66 17.76
N ILE A 191 -10.00 10.62 17.06
CA ILE A 191 -9.94 10.23 15.65
C ILE A 191 -9.29 8.85 15.60
N TYR A 192 -10.10 7.85 15.30
CA TYR A 192 -9.65 6.47 15.24
C TYR A 192 -9.05 6.14 13.88
N LEU A 193 -7.89 5.45 13.92
CA LEU A 193 -7.27 4.81 12.77
C LEU A 193 -6.95 3.35 13.12
N PRO A 194 -7.45 2.35 12.35
CA PRO A 194 -7.18 0.94 12.61
C PRO A 194 -5.73 0.60 12.23
N TRP A 195 -4.87 0.40 13.23
CA TRP A 195 -3.46 0.08 13.02
C TRP A 195 -3.22 -1.41 12.83
N SER A 196 -3.87 -2.25 13.64
CA SER A 196 -3.77 -3.70 13.62
C SER A 196 -4.90 -4.33 14.42
N ALA A 197 -5.18 -5.62 14.18
CA ALA A 197 -6.17 -6.36 14.96
C ALA A 197 -5.86 -6.37 16.47
N GLN A 198 -4.57 -6.39 16.86
CA GLN A 198 -4.14 -6.34 18.25
C GLN A 198 -4.42 -4.97 18.88
N PHE A 199 -4.21 -3.88 18.13
CA PHE A 199 -4.58 -2.53 18.56
C PHE A 199 -6.09 -2.40 18.74
N ASP A 200 -6.89 -2.94 17.83
CA ASP A 200 -8.36 -2.92 17.94
C ASP A 200 -8.86 -3.72 19.14
N LEU A 201 -8.23 -4.86 19.43
CA LEU A 201 -8.54 -5.64 20.61
C LEU A 201 -8.19 -4.89 21.90
N TRP A 202 -7.03 -4.21 21.93
CA TRP A 202 -6.63 -3.34 23.04
C TRP A 202 -7.65 -2.22 23.28
N ARG A 203 -8.10 -1.54 22.21
CA ARG A 203 -9.16 -0.51 22.28
C ARG A 203 -10.47 -1.06 22.83
N SER A 204 -10.92 -2.19 22.31
CA SER A 204 -12.18 -2.83 22.72
C SER A 204 -12.20 -3.15 24.22
N ARG A 205 -11.09 -3.65 24.76
CA ARG A 205 -10.95 -3.96 26.20
C ARG A 205 -11.04 -2.72 27.10
N ARG A 206 -10.91 -1.50 26.53
CA ARG A 206 -10.98 -0.21 27.25
C ARG A 206 -12.29 0.52 27.05
N GLY A 207 -13.26 -0.11 26.40
CA GLY A 207 -14.55 0.52 26.15
C GLY A 207 -14.49 1.70 25.20
N LEU A 208 -13.39 1.85 24.44
CA LEU A 208 -13.26 2.84 23.36
C LEU A 208 -14.23 2.43 22.26
N SER A 209 -15.40 3.07 22.25
CA SER A 209 -16.54 2.63 21.47
C SER A 209 -16.52 3.15 20.03
N ARG A 210 -17.50 2.64 19.25
CA ARG A 210 -17.64 2.88 17.80
C ARG A 210 -18.12 4.28 17.39
N HIS A 211 -18.31 5.20 18.32
CA HIS A 211 -18.92 6.51 18.05
C HIS A 211 -17.90 7.66 17.91
N VAL A 212 -16.74 7.36 17.40
CA VAL A 212 -15.67 8.34 17.16
C VAL A 212 -15.55 8.61 15.66
N ASN A 213 -14.96 9.74 15.32
CA ASN A 213 -14.50 9.98 13.97
C ASN A 213 -13.43 8.95 13.65
N TRP A 214 -13.46 8.39 12.45
CA TRP A 214 -12.45 7.44 12.01
C TRP A 214 -11.93 7.75 10.62
N VAL A 215 -10.71 7.35 10.36
CA VAL A 215 -10.06 7.49 9.05
C VAL A 215 -9.45 6.15 8.65
N GLU A 216 -9.43 5.88 7.37
CA GLU A 216 -8.87 4.66 6.84
C GLU A 216 -7.35 4.75 6.65
N LYS A 217 -6.83 5.95 6.38
CA LYS A 217 -5.43 6.19 6.03
C LYS A 217 -4.80 7.28 6.87
N ALA A 218 -3.52 7.11 7.22
CA ALA A 218 -2.78 7.97 8.12
C ALA A 218 -2.69 9.44 7.64
N HIS A 219 -2.61 9.68 6.35
CA HIS A 219 -2.55 11.04 5.80
C HIS A 219 -3.84 11.84 6.01
N MET A 220 -4.97 11.16 6.31
CA MET A 220 -6.26 11.81 6.61
C MET A 220 -6.33 12.35 8.05
N LEU A 221 -5.38 12.01 8.93
CA LEU A 221 -5.37 12.49 10.31
C LEU A 221 -5.14 13.99 10.42
N ALA A 222 -4.18 14.53 9.68
CA ALA A 222 -3.75 15.92 9.81
C ALA A 222 -4.91 16.93 9.67
N PRO A 223 -5.78 16.89 8.65
CA PRO A 223 -6.88 17.85 8.53
C PRO A 223 -7.94 17.72 9.64
N MET A 224 -8.02 16.56 10.32
CA MET A 224 -9.00 16.31 11.39
C MET A 224 -8.46 16.66 12.79
N LEU A 225 -7.15 16.73 12.99
CA LEU A 225 -6.52 17.10 14.27
C LEU A 225 -6.67 18.60 14.53
N ARG A 226 -7.87 19.00 15.00
CA ARG A 226 -8.26 20.38 15.31
C ARG A 226 -9.11 20.42 16.58
N ASN A 227 -9.15 21.59 17.23
CA ASN A 227 -10.07 21.87 18.34
C ASN A 227 -10.04 20.83 19.47
N GLY A 228 -8.87 20.38 19.90
CA GLY A 228 -8.70 19.41 20.96
C GLY A 228 -8.99 17.95 20.53
N ALA A 229 -9.12 17.67 19.22
CA ALA A 229 -9.16 16.30 18.73
C ALA A 229 -7.82 15.61 18.98
N TRP A 230 -7.88 14.30 19.18
CA TRP A 230 -6.71 13.48 19.45
C TRP A 230 -6.77 12.14 18.72
N ALA A 231 -5.61 11.54 18.53
CA ALA A 231 -5.48 10.21 17.94
C ALA A 231 -4.34 9.42 18.59
N ILE A 232 -4.39 8.09 18.53
CA ILE A 232 -3.27 7.23 18.91
C ILE A 232 -2.52 6.84 17.64
N VAL A 233 -1.23 7.15 17.61
CA VAL A 233 -0.37 6.95 16.43
C VAL A 233 0.97 6.33 16.82
N PRO A 234 1.62 5.57 15.93
CA PRO A 234 2.98 5.11 16.13
C PRO A 234 3.98 6.28 16.07
N SER A 235 5.10 6.14 16.77
CA SER A 235 6.12 7.19 16.93
C SER A 235 6.62 7.79 15.62
N PHE A 236 6.65 7.04 14.52
CA PHE A 236 7.11 7.54 13.22
C PHE A 236 6.20 8.62 12.61
N LEU A 237 4.96 8.75 13.10
CA LEU A 237 4.02 9.80 12.64
C LEU A 237 4.08 11.09 13.45
N THR A 238 4.59 11.04 14.69
CA THR A 238 4.49 12.18 15.63
C THR A 238 5.14 13.45 15.11
N THR A 239 6.37 13.35 14.57
CA THR A 239 7.12 14.50 14.04
C THR A 239 6.43 15.14 12.84
N ARG A 240 5.89 14.33 11.94
CA ARG A 240 5.18 14.83 10.76
C ARG A 240 3.90 15.54 11.15
N LEU A 241 3.07 14.90 11.99
CA LEU A 241 1.82 15.50 12.45
C LEU A 241 2.06 16.80 13.22
N ALA A 242 3.10 16.85 14.07
CA ALA A 242 3.48 18.08 14.77
C ALA A 242 3.84 19.21 13.79
N LYS A 243 4.58 18.92 12.72
CA LYS A 243 4.93 19.91 11.68
C LYS A 243 3.71 20.40 10.90
N GLU A 244 2.79 19.49 10.56
CA GLU A 244 1.63 19.79 9.71
C GLU A 244 0.50 20.49 10.47
N THR A 245 0.31 20.18 11.76
CA THR A 245 -0.87 20.62 12.52
C THR A 245 -0.55 21.41 13.79
N GLY A 246 0.71 21.43 14.21
CA GLY A 246 1.09 22.00 15.52
C GLY A 246 0.63 21.15 16.71
N CYS A 247 0.21 19.89 16.50
CA CYS A 247 -0.19 19.00 17.58
C CYS A 247 1.00 18.63 18.47
N THR A 248 0.71 18.30 19.72
CA THR A 248 1.66 17.77 20.70
C THR A 248 1.54 16.25 20.78
N SER A 249 2.66 15.57 21.09
CA SER A 249 2.70 14.12 21.26
C SER A 249 2.98 13.75 22.72
N HIS A 250 2.25 12.79 23.26
CA HIS A 250 2.26 12.40 24.66
C HIS A 250 2.39 10.89 24.80
N ARG A 251 3.17 10.45 25.79
CA ARG A 251 3.25 9.04 26.15
C ARG A 251 1.97 8.60 26.88
N ILE A 252 1.58 7.37 26.70
CA ILE A 252 0.45 6.77 27.45
C ILE A 252 1.00 6.15 28.73
N THR A 253 0.53 6.64 29.90
CA THR A 253 1.10 6.27 31.22
C THR A 253 0.68 4.90 31.70
N ARG A 254 -0.59 4.51 31.49
CA ARG A 254 -1.14 3.25 31.98
C ARG A 254 -1.63 2.38 30.84
N SER A 255 -1.15 1.12 30.86
CA SER A 255 -1.60 0.10 29.91
C SER A 255 -1.61 0.62 28.45
N ALA A 256 -0.52 1.21 28.02
CA ALA A 256 -0.34 1.61 26.61
C ALA A 256 -0.61 0.42 25.67
N PRO A 257 -1.02 0.66 24.42
CA PRO A 257 -1.06 -0.41 23.44
C PRO A 257 0.37 -0.92 23.19
N ASP A 258 0.47 -2.19 22.79
CA ASP A 258 1.74 -2.73 22.38
C ASP A 258 2.33 -1.91 21.23
N PRO A 259 3.68 -1.84 21.14
CA PRO A 259 4.33 -1.18 20.01
C PRO A 259 3.87 -1.77 18.68
N LEU A 260 3.70 -0.92 17.69
CA LEU A 260 3.33 -1.33 16.35
C LEU A 260 4.56 -1.88 15.62
N SER A 261 4.49 -3.12 15.17
CA SER A 261 5.60 -3.77 14.48
C SER A 261 5.58 -3.51 12.97
N LEU A 262 6.74 -3.18 12.41
CA LEU A 262 7.00 -3.14 10.98
C LEU A 262 7.49 -4.51 10.52
N TYR A 263 6.85 -5.05 9.50
CA TYR A 263 7.25 -6.31 8.87
C TYR A 263 7.67 -6.08 7.42
N MET A 264 8.71 -6.80 7.03
CA MET A 264 9.08 -7.02 5.64
C MET A 264 8.57 -8.39 5.20
N ILE A 265 7.83 -8.43 4.10
CA ILE A 265 7.25 -9.64 3.54
C ILE A 265 7.98 -9.99 2.24
N LEU A 266 8.46 -11.21 2.14
CA LEU A 266 9.21 -11.77 1.02
C LEU A 266 8.65 -13.14 0.63
N ARG A 267 8.92 -13.60 -0.60
CA ARG A 267 8.65 -14.99 -0.99
C ARG A 267 9.65 -15.96 -0.34
N LYS A 268 9.16 -17.15 0.06
CA LYS A 268 10.01 -18.23 0.63
C LYS A 268 10.99 -18.82 -0.38
N ARG A 269 10.55 -18.95 -1.65
CA ARG A 269 11.39 -19.49 -2.73
C ARG A 269 11.94 -18.35 -3.55
N SER A 270 13.25 -18.30 -3.69
CA SER A 270 13.95 -17.31 -4.47
C SER A 270 14.66 -17.96 -5.65
N SER A 271 14.55 -17.33 -6.84
CA SER A 271 15.43 -17.55 -7.98
C SER A 271 16.74 -16.76 -7.77
N ASP A 272 17.76 -16.96 -8.59
CA ASP A 272 19.00 -16.17 -8.54
C ASP A 272 18.75 -14.66 -8.71
N ALA A 273 17.74 -14.28 -9.50
CA ALA A 273 17.29 -12.89 -9.63
C ALA A 273 16.75 -12.36 -8.29
N THR A 274 15.94 -13.15 -7.58
CA THR A 274 15.38 -12.80 -6.27
C THR A 274 16.47 -12.64 -5.21
N VAL A 275 17.57 -13.40 -5.27
CA VAL A 275 18.71 -13.25 -4.35
C VAL A 275 19.36 -11.87 -4.51
N ARG A 276 19.54 -11.40 -5.75
CA ARG A 276 20.09 -10.06 -6.01
C ARG A 276 19.16 -8.95 -5.50
N GLN A 277 17.85 -9.11 -5.69
CA GLN A 277 16.84 -8.18 -5.18
C GLN A 277 16.83 -8.16 -3.65
N GLN A 278 16.96 -9.31 -2.99
CA GLN A 278 17.09 -9.40 -1.53
C GLN A 278 18.32 -8.67 -1.01
N GLN A 279 19.47 -8.79 -1.69
CA GLN A 279 20.68 -8.04 -1.33
C GLN A 279 20.48 -6.53 -1.41
N LEU A 280 19.79 -6.02 -2.46
CA LEU A 280 19.42 -4.62 -2.57
C LEU A 280 18.54 -4.15 -1.42
N VAL A 281 17.56 -4.98 -1.06
CA VAL A 281 16.64 -4.70 0.05
C VAL A 281 17.40 -4.68 1.38
N GLU A 282 18.25 -5.65 1.65
CA GLU A 282 19.04 -5.72 2.89
C GLU A 282 20.00 -4.53 3.04
N MET A 283 20.64 -4.13 1.96
CA MET A 283 21.52 -2.96 1.94
C MET A 283 20.73 -1.67 2.24
N ALA A 284 19.58 -1.46 1.57
CA ALA A 284 18.77 -0.28 1.79
C ALA A 284 18.06 -0.27 3.15
N LEU A 285 17.84 -1.44 3.80
CA LEU A 285 17.31 -1.53 5.16
C LEU A 285 18.21 -0.87 6.20
N ALA A 286 19.52 -0.87 5.99
CA ALA A 286 20.48 -0.19 6.88
C ALA A 286 20.18 1.33 6.98
N ALA A 287 19.56 1.92 5.97
CA ALA A 287 19.13 3.32 6.01
C ALA A 287 17.90 3.57 6.89
N LEU A 288 17.23 2.51 7.38
CA LEU A 288 16.10 2.61 8.31
C LEU A 288 16.52 2.50 9.78
N GLU A 289 17.77 2.12 10.06
CA GLU A 289 18.33 2.05 11.42
C GLU A 289 18.67 3.45 11.95
#